data_f2232add272fa58bc482593a78692f5e
#
_entry.id   f2232add272fa58bc482593a78692f5e
#
_cell.length_a   1.000
_cell.length_b   1.000
_cell.length_c   1.000
_cell.angle_alpha   90.00
_cell.angle_beta   90.00
_cell.angle_gamma   90.00
#
_symmetry.space_group_name_H-M   'P 1'
#
loop_
_entity.id
_entity.type
_entity.pdbx_description
1 polymer ?
#
loop_
_entity_poly.entity_id
_entity_poly.type
_entity_poly.pdbx_seq_one_letter_code
_entity_poly.pdbx_strand_id
1 'polypeptide(L)'
;MRFEGKVAIITGAGRGIGKAIAERLASEGADVVICDVDKEAAERTAEEIRSKYSVKAIAISADVANEGDVNSMVEETIKNFGRVDFLINNAGITRDSLLLRMSEEEWDKVIAVDLKSVFLCTRAVIRHMMRQRFGRIVNISSVIGLRGNVGQANYASAKAGIIGFTKSAARELAGRNITVNAVAPGYIQTEMTERLPQEVKEEMLKQVPLGRPGLPDDVAGVVAFLCSEDASYITGEIIRVDGGMAM
;
A
#
# COMPACT_ATOMS: atom_id res chain seq x y z
N MET A 1 -4.89 19.46 12.83
CA MET A 1 -5.22 18.30 11.95
C MET A 1 -4.62 17.06 12.56
N ARG A 2 -5.17 15.87 12.28
CA ARG A 2 -4.78 14.60 12.94
C ARG A 2 -3.32 14.19 12.66
N PHE A 3 -2.79 14.54 11.48
CA PHE A 3 -1.45 14.18 11.03
C PHE A 3 -0.54 15.39 10.79
N GLU A 4 -0.84 16.53 11.38
CA GLU A 4 0.00 17.73 11.26
C GLU A 4 1.45 17.44 11.69
N GLY A 5 2.41 17.83 10.85
CA GLY A 5 3.84 17.59 11.07
C GLY A 5 4.30 16.14 10.87
N LYS A 6 3.45 15.26 10.32
CA LYS A 6 3.77 13.89 9.93
C LYS A 6 4.08 13.79 8.44
N VAL A 7 4.94 12.85 8.07
CA VAL A 7 5.37 12.61 6.68
C VAL A 7 5.05 11.17 6.29
N ALA A 8 4.33 11.00 5.19
CA ALA A 8 3.95 9.71 4.64
C ALA A 8 4.62 9.43 3.29
N ILE A 9 5.22 8.25 3.13
CA ILE A 9 5.62 7.70 1.84
C ILE A 9 4.55 6.72 1.41
N ILE A 10 3.99 6.89 0.20
CA ILE A 10 2.98 6.00 -0.36
C ILE A 10 3.50 5.48 -1.72
N THR A 11 3.69 4.17 -1.85
CA THR A 11 4.15 3.55 -3.09
C THR A 11 2.98 3.18 -4.00
N GLY A 12 3.17 3.27 -5.33
CA GLY A 12 2.09 3.06 -6.30
C GLY A 12 0.97 4.09 -6.13
N ALA A 13 1.32 5.35 -5.86
CA ALA A 13 0.37 6.39 -5.46
C ALA A 13 -0.04 7.33 -6.61
N GLY A 14 0.36 7.05 -7.84
CA GLY A 14 -0.06 7.83 -9.01
C GLY A 14 -1.54 7.68 -9.37
N ARG A 15 -2.22 6.63 -8.87
CA ARG A 15 -3.63 6.32 -9.16
C ARG A 15 -4.25 5.37 -8.13
N GLY A 16 -5.56 5.13 -8.27
CA GLY A 16 -6.30 4.08 -7.56
C GLY A 16 -6.23 4.19 -6.03
N ILE A 17 -6.00 3.06 -5.37
CA ILE A 17 -5.96 2.96 -3.89
C ILE A 17 -4.85 3.84 -3.32
N GLY A 18 -3.64 3.81 -3.92
CA GLY A 18 -2.51 4.59 -3.43
C GLY A 18 -2.76 6.10 -3.48
N LYS A 19 -3.37 6.59 -4.58
CA LYS A 19 -3.79 8.00 -4.70
C LYS A 19 -4.81 8.37 -3.62
N ALA A 20 -5.86 7.56 -3.43
CA ALA A 20 -6.89 7.83 -2.42
C ALA A 20 -6.29 7.84 -0.99
N ILE A 21 -5.33 6.95 -0.69
CA ILE A 21 -4.61 6.96 0.58
C ILE A 21 -3.82 8.26 0.75
N ALA A 22 -3.09 8.69 -0.28
CA ALA A 22 -2.32 9.93 -0.24
C ALA A 22 -3.23 11.16 -0.03
N GLU A 23 -4.33 11.25 -0.77
CA GLU A 23 -5.32 12.32 -0.60
C GLU A 23 -5.94 12.31 0.80
N ARG A 24 -6.27 11.14 1.33
CA ARG A 24 -6.82 11.01 2.68
C ARG A 24 -5.84 11.47 3.75
N LEU A 25 -4.59 11.03 3.73
CA LEU A 25 -3.57 11.43 4.69
C LEU A 25 -3.28 12.93 4.59
N ALA A 26 -3.21 13.48 3.37
CA ALA A 26 -3.02 14.91 3.13
C ALA A 26 -4.20 15.75 3.64
N SER A 27 -5.44 15.30 3.45
CA SER A 27 -6.63 15.99 3.97
C SER A 27 -6.68 16.06 5.50
N GLU A 28 -5.98 15.14 6.17
CA GLU A 28 -5.82 15.10 7.62
C GLU A 28 -4.53 15.79 8.11
N GLY A 29 -3.74 16.40 7.19
CA GLY A 29 -2.60 17.27 7.50
C GLY A 29 -1.22 16.64 7.37
N ALA A 30 -1.09 15.43 6.83
CA ALA A 30 0.21 14.84 6.56
C ALA A 30 0.86 15.46 5.31
N ASP A 31 2.16 15.71 5.37
CA ASP A 31 2.97 15.87 4.18
C ASP A 31 3.16 14.51 3.49
N VAL A 32 3.12 14.47 2.16
CA VAL A 32 3.09 13.20 1.43
C VAL A 32 4.14 13.12 0.33
N VAL A 33 4.69 11.92 0.17
CA VAL A 33 5.58 11.55 -0.93
C VAL A 33 4.83 10.55 -1.80
N ILE A 34 4.54 10.96 -3.03
CA ILE A 34 3.85 10.19 -4.04
C ILE A 34 4.89 9.44 -4.86
N CYS A 35 5.09 8.16 -4.54
CA CYS A 35 6.02 7.32 -5.26
C CYS A 35 5.28 6.46 -6.30
N ASP A 36 5.71 6.53 -7.53
CA ASP A 36 5.21 5.67 -8.61
C ASP A 36 6.31 5.47 -9.66
N VAL A 37 6.27 4.36 -10.41
CA VAL A 37 7.13 4.16 -11.57
C VAL A 37 6.72 5.07 -12.73
N ASP A 38 5.43 5.40 -12.83
CA ASP A 38 4.86 6.39 -13.75
C ASP A 38 5.04 7.80 -13.17
N LYS A 39 6.12 8.45 -13.60
CA LYS A 39 6.49 9.79 -13.13
C LYS A 39 5.38 10.82 -13.33
N GLU A 40 4.71 10.78 -14.48
CA GLU A 40 3.65 11.75 -14.79
C GLU A 40 2.42 11.55 -13.91
N ALA A 41 2.05 10.29 -13.63
CA ALA A 41 0.95 9.99 -12.72
C ALA A 41 1.26 10.44 -11.29
N ALA A 42 2.49 10.21 -10.82
CA ALA A 42 2.92 10.67 -9.51
C ALA A 42 2.86 12.21 -9.40
N GLU A 43 3.36 12.93 -10.42
CA GLU A 43 3.37 14.40 -10.41
C GLU A 43 1.95 14.99 -10.45
N ARG A 44 1.05 14.44 -11.29
CA ARG A 44 -0.35 14.85 -11.31
C ARG A 44 -1.01 14.70 -9.93
N THR A 45 -0.81 13.57 -9.28
CA THR A 45 -1.37 13.34 -7.92
C THR A 45 -0.79 14.32 -6.92
N ALA A 46 0.52 14.56 -6.93
CA ALA A 46 1.16 15.51 -6.02
C ALA A 46 0.65 16.94 -6.25
N GLU A 47 0.45 17.36 -7.50
CA GLU A 47 -0.09 18.68 -7.84
C GLU A 47 -1.55 18.84 -7.40
N GLU A 48 -2.39 17.83 -7.62
CA GLU A 48 -3.77 17.84 -7.13
C GLU A 48 -3.84 17.96 -5.61
N ILE A 49 -2.97 17.26 -4.89
CA ILE A 49 -2.89 17.35 -3.42
C ILE A 49 -2.45 18.74 -2.99
N ARG A 50 -1.38 19.31 -3.59
CA ARG A 50 -0.92 20.68 -3.31
C ARG A 50 -2.00 21.74 -3.55
N SER A 51 -2.84 21.53 -4.57
CA SER A 51 -3.92 22.47 -4.91
C SER A 51 -5.11 22.41 -3.95
N LYS A 52 -5.36 21.25 -3.33
CA LYS A 52 -6.53 21.02 -2.46
C LYS A 52 -6.23 21.23 -0.97
N TYR A 53 -5.00 20.94 -0.54
CA TYR A 53 -4.65 20.85 0.88
C TYR A 53 -3.42 21.69 1.20
N SER A 54 -3.39 22.29 2.40
CA SER A 54 -2.28 23.11 2.88
C SER A 54 -1.13 22.24 3.44
N VAL A 55 -0.64 21.29 2.62
CA VAL A 55 0.46 20.37 2.97
C VAL A 55 1.51 20.36 1.85
N LYS A 56 2.70 19.87 2.18
CA LYS A 56 3.72 19.60 1.15
C LYS A 56 3.45 18.23 0.53
N ALA A 57 3.48 18.18 -0.81
CA ALA A 57 3.41 16.94 -1.57
C ALA A 57 4.49 16.94 -2.64
N ILE A 58 5.32 15.90 -2.67
CA ILE A 58 6.36 15.72 -3.70
C ILE A 58 6.11 14.40 -4.44
N ALA A 59 6.47 14.39 -5.72
CA ALA A 59 6.45 13.18 -6.54
C ALA A 59 7.86 12.64 -6.69
N ILE A 60 8.02 11.32 -6.53
CA ILE A 60 9.30 10.62 -6.76
C ILE A 60 9.03 9.45 -7.68
N SER A 61 9.74 9.42 -8.83
CA SER A 61 9.70 8.26 -9.72
C SER A 61 10.70 7.22 -9.22
N ALA A 62 10.20 6.02 -8.88
CA ALA A 62 11.03 4.92 -8.42
C ALA A 62 10.40 3.55 -8.75
N ASP A 63 11.23 2.60 -9.20
CA ASP A 63 10.85 1.18 -9.23
C ASP A 63 11.10 0.57 -7.84
N VAL A 64 10.03 0.27 -7.13
CA VAL A 64 10.10 -0.31 -5.78
C VAL A 64 10.73 -1.71 -5.73
N ALA A 65 10.88 -2.39 -6.87
CA ALA A 65 11.61 -3.64 -6.99
C ALA A 65 13.14 -3.44 -7.05
N ASN A 66 13.61 -2.19 -7.27
CA ASN A 66 15.01 -1.81 -7.32
C ASN A 66 15.45 -1.19 -5.98
N GLU A 67 16.45 -1.80 -5.35
CA GLU A 67 16.96 -1.32 -4.05
C GLU A 67 17.58 0.10 -4.12
N GLY A 68 18.25 0.43 -5.22
CA GLY A 68 18.86 1.76 -5.42
C GLY A 68 17.79 2.85 -5.48
N ASP A 69 16.72 2.62 -6.25
CA ASP A 69 15.61 3.57 -6.36
C ASP A 69 14.89 3.76 -5.02
N VAL A 70 14.68 2.67 -4.28
CA VAL A 70 14.06 2.72 -2.94
C VAL A 70 14.90 3.52 -1.96
N ASN A 71 16.21 3.30 -1.95
CA ASN A 71 17.12 4.06 -1.08
C ASN A 71 17.11 5.55 -1.46
N SER A 72 17.19 5.88 -2.75
CA SER A 72 17.12 7.26 -3.25
C SER A 72 15.80 7.94 -2.87
N MET A 73 14.66 7.24 -2.97
CA MET A 73 13.35 7.74 -2.54
C MET A 73 13.35 8.12 -1.06
N VAL A 74 13.89 7.26 -0.20
CA VAL A 74 13.94 7.55 1.24
C VAL A 74 14.91 8.69 1.56
N GLU A 75 16.09 8.73 0.93
CA GLU A 75 17.06 9.82 1.09
C GLU A 75 16.47 11.18 0.67
N GLU A 76 15.76 11.22 -0.47
CA GLU A 76 15.09 12.41 -0.94
C GLU A 76 13.95 12.83 -0.01
N THR A 77 13.20 11.88 0.55
CA THR A 77 12.20 12.17 1.57
C THR A 77 12.83 12.80 2.80
N ILE A 78 13.91 12.22 3.33
CA ILE A 78 14.60 12.76 4.50
C ILE A 78 15.21 14.14 4.23
N LYS A 79 15.75 14.37 3.02
CA LYS A 79 16.29 15.67 2.61
C LYS A 79 15.21 16.76 2.59
N ASN A 80 14.00 16.44 2.11
CA ASN A 80 12.91 17.42 1.96
C ASN A 80 12.13 17.68 3.26
N PHE A 81 11.97 16.64 4.11
CA PHE A 81 11.08 16.70 5.26
C PHE A 81 11.78 16.43 6.61
N GLY A 82 13.01 15.92 6.62
CA GLY A 82 13.77 15.60 7.83
C GLY A 82 13.29 14.34 8.56
N ARG A 83 12.19 13.72 8.14
CA ARG A 83 11.56 12.58 8.83
C ARG A 83 10.74 11.71 7.87
N VAL A 84 10.38 10.51 8.35
CA VAL A 84 9.35 9.65 7.75
C VAL A 84 8.57 8.99 8.89
N ASP A 85 7.26 9.23 8.93
CA ASP A 85 6.38 8.72 10.00
C ASP A 85 5.53 7.54 9.53
N PHE A 86 5.05 7.59 8.29
CA PHE A 86 4.19 6.58 7.71
C PHE A 86 4.82 6.02 6.44
N LEU A 87 4.82 4.70 6.32
CA LEU A 87 5.12 4.00 5.08
C LEU A 87 3.91 3.17 4.66
N ILE A 88 3.40 3.45 3.45
CA ILE A 88 2.31 2.67 2.87
C ILE A 88 2.85 1.90 1.67
N ASN A 89 3.07 0.61 1.86
CA ASN A 89 3.47 -0.31 0.82
C ASN A 89 2.24 -0.72 0.01
N ASN A 90 1.91 0.06 -1.01
CA ASN A 90 0.72 -0.17 -1.83
C ASN A 90 1.06 -0.61 -3.27
N ALA A 91 2.25 -0.33 -3.79
CA ALA A 91 2.65 -0.75 -5.13
C ALA A 91 2.42 -2.26 -5.34
N GLY A 92 1.85 -2.60 -6.48
CA GLY A 92 1.57 -3.99 -6.84
C GLY A 92 1.08 -4.13 -8.27
N ILE A 93 1.26 -5.30 -8.84
CA ILE A 93 0.84 -5.68 -10.19
C ILE A 93 0.19 -7.06 -10.20
N THR A 94 -0.56 -7.36 -11.23
CA THR A 94 -1.01 -8.73 -11.54
C THR A 94 -0.42 -9.21 -12.86
N ARG A 95 -0.16 -10.52 -12.95
CA ARG A 95 0.18 -11.25 -14.16
C ARG A 95 -0.54 -12.58 -14.07
N ASP A 96 -1.81 -12.56 -14.49
CA ASP A 96 -2.71 -13.69 -14.33
C ASP A 96 -2.45 -14.73 -15.40
N SER A 97 -2.16 -15.95 -14.99
CA SER A 97 -1.91 -17.12 -15.84
C SER A 97 -2.23 -18.40 -15.08
N LEU A 98 -2.81 -19.40 -15.77
CA LEU A 98 -3.01 -20.71 -15.16
C LEU A 98 -1.64 -21.30 -14.78
N LEU A 99 -1.55 -21.99 -13.65
CA LEU A 99 -0.28 -22.49 -13.09
C LEU A 99 0.56 -23.28 -14.11
N LEU A 100 -0.08 -24.11 -14.96
CA LEU A 100 0.60 -24.85 -16.00
C LEU A 100 1.23 -23.97 -17.09
N ARG A 101 0.74 -22.75 -17.29
CA ARG A 101 1.18 -21.81 -18.34
C ARG A 101 1.96 -20.63 -17.81
N MET A 102 1.97 -20.44 -16.50
CA MET A 102 2.65 -19.33 -15.83
C MET A 102 4.15 -19.46 -16.07
N SER A 103 4.75 -18.43 -16.67
CA SER A 103 6.21 -18.37 -16.85
C SER A 103 6.91 -17.97 -15.56
N GLU A 104 8.19 -18.34 -15.45
CA GLU A 104 9.06 -17.89 -14.35
C GLU A 104 9.18 -16.36 -14.33
N GLU A 105 9.23 -15.71 -15.50
CA GLU A 105 9.26 -14.24 -15.60
C GLU A 105 7.99 -13.59 -15.03
N GLU A 106 6.81 -14.13 -15.32
CA GLU A 106 5.53 -13.64 -14.73
C GLU A 106 5.51 -13.82 -13.23
N TRP A 107 5.99 -14.95 -12.74
CA TRP A 107 6.13 -15.22 -11.31
C TRP A 107 7.10 -14.24 -10.66
N ASP A 108 8.32 -14.16 -11.13
CA ASP A 108 9.39 -13.34 -10.56
C ASP A 108 9.02 -11.85 -10.54
N LYS A 109 8.39 -11.36 -11.62
CA LYS A 109 7.97 -9.96 -11.70
C LYS A 109 6.96 -9.61 -10.62
N VAL A 110 5.97 -10.48 -10.37
CA VAL A 110 4.96 -10.26 -9.32
C VAL A 110 5.61 -10.35 -7.94
N ILE A 111 6.44 -11.36 -7.69
CA ILE A 111 7.15 -11.48 -6.41
C ILE A 111 8.06 -10.27 -6.14
N ALA A 112 8.76 -9.78 -7.17
CA ALA A 112 9.64 -8.62 -7.03
C ALA A 112 8.88 -7.34 -6.68
N VAL A 113 7.78 -7.07 -7.39
CA VAL A 113 7.02 -5.82 -7.21
C VAL A 113 6.11 -5.89 -5.97
N ASP A 114 5.41 -7.00 -5.73
CA ASP A 114 4.38 -7.07 -4.70
C ASP A 114 4.93 -7.47 -3.32
N LEU A 115 5.97 -8.33 -3.26
CA LEU A 115 6.48 -8.83 -1.99
C LEU A 115 7.88 -8.30 -1.66
N LYS A 116 8.86 -8.46 -2.57
CA LYS A 116 10.22 -7.99 -2.31
C LYS A 116 10.28 -6.49 -2.05
N SER A 117 9.46 -5.70 -2.76
CA SER A 117 9.34 -4.25 -2.55
C SER A 117 8.97 -3.88 -1.12
N VAL A 118 8.03 -4.61 -0.52
CA VAL A 118 7.59 -4.40 0.87
C VAL A 118 8.77 -4.54 1.84
N PHE A 119 9.61 -5.56 1.63
CA PHE A 119 10.84 -5.72 2.38
C PHE A 119 11.82 -4.57 2.14
N LEU A 120 12.09 -4.20 0.87
CA LEU A 120 13.04 -3.15 0.53
C LEU A 120 12.64 -1.80 1.11
N CYS A 121 11.39 -1.37 0.88
CA CYS A 121 10.88 -0.09 1.38
C CYS A 121 10.86 -0.05 2.92
N THR A 122 10.40 -1.13 3.57
CA THR A 122 10.42 -1.22 5.03
C THR A 122 11.84 -1.11 5.57
N ARG A 123 12.79 -1.89 5.03
CA ARG A 123 14.20 -1.87 5.43
C ARG A 123 14.83 -0.47 5.30
N ALA A 124 14.48 0.26 4.24
CA ALA A 124 15.02 1.58 3.99
C ALA A 124 14.54 2.63 5.02
N VAL A 125 13.28 2.55 5.48
CA VAL A 125 12.72 3.54 6.42
C VAL A 125 12.95 3.20 7.89
N ILE A 126 13.07 1.92 8.27
CA ILE A 126 13.07 1.51 9.69
C ILE A 126 14.19 2.14 10.51
N ARG A 127 15.37 2.39 9.91
CA ARG A 127 16.48 3.05 10.61
C ARG A 127 16.12 4.46 11.07
N HIS A 128 15.37 5.19 10.26
CA HIS A 128 14.88 6.54 10.57
C HIS A 128 13.78 6.46 11.64
N MET A 129 12.78 5.60 11.44
CA MET A 129 11.69 5.40 12.39
C MET A 129 12.18 4.93 13.77
N MET A 130 13.18 4.02 13.82
CA MET A 130 13.80 3.56 15.08
C MET A 130 14.48 4.70 15.83
N ARG A 131 15.17 5.62 15.14
CA ARG A 131 15.79 6.81 15.76
C ARG A 131 14.73 7.78 16.27
N GLN A 132 13.64 7.96 15.52
CA GLN A 132 12.49 8.77 15.91
C GLN A 132 11.70 8.17 17.08
N ARG A 133 11.84 6.85 17.33
CA ARG A 133 10.99 6.05 18.25
C ARG A 133 9.50 6.19 17.90
N PHE A 134 9.21 6.26 16.62
CA PHE A 134 7.86 6.36 16.07
C PHE A 134 7.84 5.90 14.61
N GLY A 135 6.82 5.15 14.23
CA GLY A 135 6.54 4.76 12.85
C GLY A 135 5.21 4.00 12.75
N ARG A 136 4.57 4.13 11.61
CA ARG A 136 3.39 3.35 11.23
C ARG A 136 3.62 2.79 9.83
N ILE A 137 3.65 1.48 9.70
CA ILE A 137 3.83 0.80 8.42
C ILE A 137 2.54 0.06 8.10
N VAL A 138 1.95 0.35 6.95
CA VAL A 138 0.75 -0.31 6.47
C VAL A 138 1.03 -0.97 5.12
N ASN A 139 0.87 -2.27 5.05
CA ASN A 139 1.10 -3.08 3.86
C ASN A 139 -0.23 -3.39 3.18
N ILE A 140 -0.35 -3.12 1.88
CA ILE A 140 -1.57 -3.47 1.14
C ILE A 140 -1.43 -4.89 0.59
N SER A 141 -2.09 -5.82 1.28
CA SER A 141 -2.27 -7.20 0.86
C SER A 141 -3.47 -7.34 -0.08
N SER A 142 -4.22 -8.41 0.01
CA SER A 142 -5.47 -8.67 -0.72
C SER A 142 -6.22 -9.83 -0.05
N VAL A 143 -7.53 -9.89 -0.22
CA VAL A 143 -8.30 -11.11 0.09
C VAL A 143 -7.81 -12.33 -0.70
N ILE A 144 -7.19 -12.12 -1.86
CA ILE A 144 -6.58 -13.18 -2.66
C ILE A 144 -5.39 -13.81 -1.91
N GLY A 145 -4.64 -13.05 -1.12
CA GLY A 145 -3.60 -13.60 -0.24
C GLY A 145 -4.15 -14.46 0.91
N LEU A 146 -5.44 -14.34 1.23
CA LEU A 146 -6.11 -15.12 2.28
C LEU A 146 -6.74 -16.40 1.74
N ARG A 147 -7.34 -16.35 0.54
CA ARG A 147 -8.15 -17.46 0.00
C ARG A 147 -7.61 -18.08 -1.29
N GLY A 148 -6.67 -17.45 -1.97
CA GLY A 148 -6.23 -17.81 -3.32
C GLY A 148 -7.23 -17.40 -4.40
N ASN A 149 -6.80 -17.54 -5.67
CA ASN A 149 -7.68 -17.40 -6.84
C ASN A 149 -7.09 -18.17 -8.02
N VAL A 150 -7.95 -18.68 -8.89
CA VAL A 150 -7.54 -19.38 -10.13
C VAL A 150 -6.77 -18.40 -11.02
N GLY A 151 -5.62 -18.82 -11.55
CA GLY A 151 -4.77 -18.03 -12.42
C GLY A 151 -3.91 -16.99 -11.71
N GLN A 152 -3.92 -16.91 -10.39
CA GLN A 152 -3.21 -15.92 -9.60
C GLN A 152 -2.25 -16.54 -8.56
N ALA A 153 -1.63 -17.66 -8.86
CA ALA A 153 -0.72 -18.33 -7.92
C ALA A 153 0.44 -17.42 -7.47
N ASN A 154 1.05 -16.66 -8.39
CA ASN A 154 2.08 -15.67 -8.11
C ASN A 154 1.57 -14.54 -7.19
N TYR A 155 0.45 -13.92 -7.55
CA TYR A 155 -0.15 -12.81 -6.81
C TYR A 155 -0.64 -13.26 -5.42
N ALA A 156 -1.34 -14.39 -5.34
CA ALA A 156 -1.77 -14.97 -4.07
C ALA A 156 -0.58 -15.26 -3.14
N SER A 157 0.49 -15.85 -3.67
CA SER A 157 1.72 -16.12 -2.92
C SER A 157 2.38 -14.83 -2.41
N ALA A 158 2.49 -13.79 -3.26
CA ALA A 158 3.04 -12.51 -2.87
C ALA A 158 2.20 -11.86 -1.76
N LYS A 159 0.87 -11.78 -1.93
CA LYS A 159 -0.04 -11.17 -0.95
C LYS A 159 -0.16 -11.96 0.35
N ALA A 160 -0.03 -13.28 0.31
CA ALA A 160 0.12 -14.11 1.51
C ALA A 160 1.48 -13.89 2.18
N GLY A 161 2.56 -13.76 1.40
CA GLY A 161 3.89 -13.43 1.90
C GLY A 161 3.93 -12.10 2.68
N ILE A 162 3.19 -11.08 2.22
CA ILE A 162 3.02 -9.80 2.93
C ILE A 162 2.46 -10.02 4.34
N ILE A 163 1.50 -10.94 4.50
CA ILE A 163 0.89 -11.25 5.80
C ILE A 163 1.93 -11.81 6.77
N GLY A 164 2.75 -12.77 6.32
CA GLY A 164 3.85 -13.32 7.10
C GLY A 164 4.90 -12.27 7.45
N PHE A 165 5.31 -11.45 6.48
CA PHE A 165 6.23 -10.34 6.66
C PHE A 165 5.72 -9.33 7.70
N THR A 166 4.44 -8.92 7.60
CA THR A 166 3.79 -7.99 8.52
C THR A 166 3.91 -8.45 9.96
N LYS A 167 3.59 -9.71 10.23
CA LYS A 167 3.65 -10.29 11.59
C LYS A 167 5.07 -10.35 12.15
N SER A 168 6.06 -10.69 11.32
CA SER A 168 7.45 -10.73 11.72
C SER A 168 8.01 -9.35 12.02
N ALA A 169 7.80 -8.39 11.09
CA ALA A 169 8.25 -7.01 11.25
C ALA A 169 7.58 -6.33 12.46
N ALA A 170 6.30 -6.60 12.72
CA ALA A 170 5.60 -6.09 13.89
C ALA A 170 6.28 -6.51 15.20
N ARG A 171 6.71 -7.78 15.32
CA ARG A 171 7.41 -8.29 16.50
C ARG A 171 8.78 -7.64 16.70
N GLU A 172 9.53 -7.45 15.61
CA GLU A 172 10.87 -6.86 15.66
C GLU A 172 10.84 -5.36 16.02
N LEU A 173 9.82 -4.62 15.55
CA LEU A 173 9.80 -3.17 15.61
C LEU A 173 8.99 -2.60 16.77
N ALA A 174 8.16 -3.42 17.44
CA ALA A 174 7.27 -2.98 18.51
C ALA A 174 8.02 -2.27 19.66
N GLY A 175 9.21 -2.75 20.04
CA GLY A 175 10.05 -2.14 21.09
C GLY A 175 10.55 -0.72 20.77
N ARG A 176 10.32 -0.25 19.54
CA ARG A 176 10.66 1.11 19.07
C ARG A 176 9.43 1.99 18.82
N ASN A 177 8.25 1.59 19.29
CA ASN A 177 7.00 2.29 19.05
C ASN A 177 6.66 2.40 17.55
N ILE A 178 6.98 1.34 16.80
CA ILE A 178 6.64 1.21 15.38
C ILE A 178 5.61 0.10 15.24
N THR A 179 4.44 0.41 14.70
CA THR A 179 3.44 -0.60 14.38
C THR A 179 3.53 -1.00 12.91
N VAL A 180 3.28 -2.26 12.63
CA VAL A 180 3.26 -2.81 11.27
C VAL A 180 1.98 -3.62 11.11
N ASN A 181 1.09 -3.19 10.22
CA ASN A 181 -0.19 -3.84 9.97
C ASN A 181 -0.40 -4.03 8.47
N ALA A 182 -1.35 -4.86 8.09
CA ALA A 182 -1.76 -5.03 6.71
C ALA A 182 -3.25 -4.73 6.52
N VAL A 183 -3.59 -4.22 5.35
CA VAL A 183 -4.97 -4.13 4.87
C VAL A 183 -5.12 -5.11 3.72
N ALA A 184 -6.20 -5.88 3.71
CA ALA A 184 -6.54 -6.84 2.66
C ALA A 184 -7.83 -6.39 1.96
N PRO A 185 -7.72 -5.60 0.87
CA PRO A 185 -8.87 -5.18 0.08
C PRO A 185 -9.51 -6.37 -0.63
N GLY A 186 -10.85 -6.31 -0.79
CA GLY A 186 -11.62 -7.19 -1.66
C GLY A 186 -11.74 -6.63 -3.07
N TYR A 187 -12.96 -6.67 -3.62
CA TYR A 187 -13.27 -6.07 -4.91
C TYR A 187 -13.42 -4.56 -4.77
N ILE A 188 -12.38 -3.81 -5.15
CA ILE A 188 -12.33 -2.34 -5.12
C ILE A 188 -12.42 -1.79 -6.54
N GLN A 189 -13.28 -0.80 -6.76
CA GLN A 189 -13.42 -0.12 -8.04
C GLN A 189 -12.21 0.78 -8.31
N THR A 190 -11.40 0.40 -9.28
CA THR A 190 -10.19 1.10 -9.72
C THR A 190 -10.07 0.97 -11.24
N GLU A 191 -9.19 1.75 -11.88
CA GLU A 191 -8.90 1.59 -13.31
C GLU A 191 -8.52 0.15 -13.70
N MET A 192 -7.87 -0.59 -12.80
CA MET A 192 -7.50 -1.99 -13.01
C MET A 192 -8.73 -2.89 -13.09
N THR A 193 -9.69 -2.74 -12.16
CA THR A 193 -10.91 -3.55 -12.11
C THR A 193 -11.97 -3.08 -13.11
N GLU A 194 -11.93 -1.82 -13.51
CA GLU A 194 -12.83 -1.31 -14.57
C GLU A 194 -12.59 -1.94 -15.94
N ARG A 195 -11.36 -2.39 -16.21
CA ARG A 195 -10.98 -3.08 -17.46
C ARG A 195 -11.42 -4.54 -17.50
N LEU A 196 -11.91 -5.09 -16.40
CA LEU A 196 -12.41 -6.47 -16.37
C LEU A 196 -13.70 -6.61 -17.20
N PRO A 197 -13.94 -7.78 -17.84
CA PRO A 197 -15.21 -8.07 -18.50
C PRO A 197 -16.38 -7.94 -17.52
N GLN A 198 -17.53 -7.53 -18.03
CA GLN A 198 -18.73 -7.31 -17.21
C GLN A 198 -19.17 -8.56 -16.45
N GLU A 199 -19.10 -9.73 -17.07
CA GLU A 199 -19.42 -11.02 -16.45
C GLU A 199 -18.52 -11.32 -15.22
N VAL A 200 -17.24 -10.97 -15.31
CA VAL A 200 -16.29 -11.13 -14.19
C VAL A 200 -16.63 -10.18 -13.04
N LYS A 201 -16.97 -8.92 -13.35
CA LYS A 201 -17.43 -7.94 -12.35
C LYS A 201 -18.68 -8.40 -11.61
N GLU A 202 -19.66 -8.92 -12.35
CA GLU A 202 -20.90 -9.45 -11.77
C GLU A 202 -20.64 -10.69 -10.88
N GLU A 203 -19.75 -11.56 -11.32
CA GLU A 203 -19.38 -12.73 -10.51
C GLU A 203 -18.62 -12.33 -9.22
N MET A 204 -17.73 -11.36 -9.31
CA MET A 204 -17.07 -10.81 -8.12
C MET A 204 -18.07 -10.14 -7.18
N LEU A 205 -19.04 -9.39 -7.72
CA LEU A 205 -20.06 -8.70 -6.93
C LEU A 205 -20.98 -9.66 -6.19
N LYS A 206 -21.34 -10.81 -6.77
CA LYS A 206 -22.13 -11.86 -6.10
C LYS A 206 -21.45 -12.38 -4.82
N GLN A 207 -20.12 -12.29 -4.76
CA GLN A 207 -19.33 -12.71 -3.59
C GLN A 207 -19.26 -11.65 -2.50
N VAL A 208 -19.77 -10.44 -2.72
CA VAL A 208 -19.72 -9.33 -1.77
C VAL A 208 -21.06 -9.19 -1.04
N PRO A 209 -21.16 -9.58 0.24
CA PRO A 209 -22.42 -9.48 1.00
C PRO A 209 -22.99 -8.06 1.08
N LEU A 210 -22.14 -7.01 1.09
CA LEU A 210 -22.62 -5.62 1.08
C LEU A 210 -23.23 -5.18 -0.26
N GLY A 211 -23.20 -6.03 -1.32
CA GLY A 211 -23.88 -5.82 -2.60
C GLY A 211 -23.31 -4.67 -3.47
N ARG A 212 -22.15 -4.14 -3.13
CA ARG A 212 -21.45 -3.12 -3.92
C ARG A 212 -19.95 -3.38 -3.96
N PRO A 213 -19.23 -2.93 -5.00
CA PRO A 213 -17.78 -2.86 -4.93
C PRO A 213 -17.37 -1.87 -3.85
N GLY A 214 -16.21 -2.08 -3.24
CA GLY A 214 -15.58 -1.08 -2.42
C GLY A 214 -15.03 0.06 -3.28
N LEU A 215 -14.87 1.23 -2.69
CA LEU A 215 -14.18 2.38 -3.28
C LEU A 215 -12.75 2.48 -2.73
N PRO A 216 -11.80 3.10 -3.44
CA PRO A 216 -10.48 3.41 -2.89
C PRO A 216 -10.54 4.10 -1.53
N ASP A 217 -11.55 4.96 -1.30
CA ASP A 217 -11.77 5.66 -0.04
C ASP A 217 -12.15 4.72 1.12
N ASP A 218 -12.83 3.59 0.85
CA ASP A 218 -13.12 2.58 1.87
C ASP A 218 -11.80 2.01 2.43
N VAL A 219 -10.78 1.82 1.56
CA VAL A 219 -9.45 1.37 1.96
C VAL A 219 -8.66 2.49 2.64
N ALA A 220 -8.68 3.70 2.07
CA ALA A 220 -7.94 4.86 2.59
C ALA A 220 -8.36 5.22 4.02
N GLY A 221 -9.64 5.07 4.35
CA GLY A 221 -10.16 5.29 5.70
C GLY A 221 -9.52 4.36 6.74
N VAL A 222 -9.38 3.08 6.41
CA VAL A 222 -8.75 2.09 7.32
C VAL A 222 -7.24 2.34 7.42
N VAL A 223 -6.56 2.70 6.32
CA VAL A 223 -5.14 3.06 6.35
C VAL A 223 -4.90 4.28 7.23
N ALA A 224 -5.71 5.33 7.10
CA ALA A 224 -5.61 6.52 7.94
C ALA A 224 -5.85 6.19 9.43
N PHE A 225 -6.82 5.31 9.73
CA PHE A 225 -7.00 4.80 11.10
C PHE A 225 -5.74 4.10 11.62
N LEU A 226 -5.14 3.20 10.84
CA LEU A 226 -3.92 2.48 11.25
C LEU A 226 -2.69 3.38 11.40
N CYS A 227 -2.66 4.54 10.74
CA CYS A 227 -1.61 5.55 10.90
C CYS A 227 -1.81 6.43 12.13
N SER A 228 -2.99 6.41 12.76
CA SER A 228 -3.35 7.29 13.85
C SER A 228 -2.96 6.78 15.24
N GLU A 229 -3.09 7.64 16.25
CA GLU A 229 -2.93 7.26 17.65
C GLU A 229 -4.03 6.31 18.15
N ASP A 230 -5.23 6.34 17.54
CA ASP A 230 -6.34 5.44 17.89
C ASP A 230 -5.97 3.96 17.63
N ALA A 231 -5.01 3.71 16.71
CA ALA A 231 -4.47 2.38 16.40
C ALA A 231 -3.13 2.09 17.08
N SER A 232 -2.70 2.89 18.07
CA SER A 232 -1.37 2.77 18.70
C SER A 232 -1.13 1.43 19.38
N TYR A 233 -2.18 0.69 19.75
CA TYR A 233 -2.10 -0.65 20.35
C TYR A 233 -2.41 -1.79 19.35
N ILE A 234 -2.45 -1.49 18.04
CA ILE A 234 -2.71 -2.46 16.97
C ILE A 234 -1.41 -2.67 16.18
N THR A 235 -0.85 -3.89 16.24
CA THR A 235 0.32 -4.27 15.44
C THR A 235 0.28 -5.75 15.10
N GLY A 236 0.74 -6.10 13.89
CA GLY A 236 0.72 -7.47 13.37
C GLY A 236 -0.65 -7.91 12.85
N GLU A 237 -1.63 -6.99 12.76
CA GLU A 237 -3.01 -7.30 12.37
C GLU A 237 -3.20 -7.18 10.85
N ILE A 238 -4.14 -7.98 10.34
CA ILE A 238 -4.57 -7.97 8.94
C ILE A 238 -6.05 -7.62 8.89
N ILE A 239 -6.36 -6.38 8.49
CA ILE A 239 -7.72 -5.88 8.41
C ILE A 239 -8.27 -6.06 7.00
N ARG A 240 -9.35 -6.82 6.86
CA ARG A 240 -10.07 -6.95 5.59
C ARG A 240 -10.92 -5.72 5.33
N VAL A 241 -10.90 -5.23 4.09
CA VAL A 241 -11.77 -4.16 3.58
C VAL A 241 -12.41 -4.69 2.31
N ASP A 242 -13.39 -5.58 2.47
CA ASP A 242 -13.84 -6.47 1.41
C ASP A 242 -15.37 -6.62 1.30
N GLY A 243 -16.11 -5.89 2.10
CA GLY A 243 -17.58 -5.98 2.13
C GLY A 243 -18.11 -7.35 2.53
N GLY A 244 -17.29 -8.17 3.22
CA GLY A 244 -17.61 -9.52 3.65
C GLY A 244 -17.23 -10.61 2.65
N MET A 245 -16.52 -10.29 1.56
CA MET A 245 -16.18 -11.21 0.46
C MET A 245 -15.35 -12.43 0.90
N ALA A 246 -14.58 -12.31 1.96
CA ALA A 246 -13.71 -13.38 2.47
C ALA A 246 -14.04 -13.75 3.93
N MET A 247 -15.33 -13.77 4.27
CA MET A 247 -15.82 -14.29 5.56
C MET A 247 -15.70 -15.81 5.61
#